data_8ed123e9c1dec9ebb0672e763d93af0b
#
_entry.id   8ed123e9c1dec9ebb0672e763d93af0b
#
_cell.length_a   1.000
_cell.length_b   1.000
_cell.length_c   1.000
_cell.angle_alpha   90.00
_cell.angle_beta   90.00
_cell.angle_gamma   90.00
#
_symmetry.space_group_name_H-M   'P 1'
#
loop_
_entity.id
_entity.type
_entity.pdbx_description
1 polymer ?
#
loop_
_entity_poly.entity_id
_entity_poly.type
_entity_poly.pdbx_seq_one_letter_code
_entity_poly.pdbx_strand_id
1 'polypeptide(L)'
;MTIAGTAAAFAFAFAVMGWVAWQLPGGLVAALALWTGAAVAVAACAWSAWGLRGWPPCKLAFFRDRMVVLSGRHEMRALWEQIEAVTLADMTTWPELRMTDWVTVTFRSEGPMRFKPTEFGLDPAGCRDLVARLRDEPELRERLPEFDSERDLEARPLVAGEATEPRF
;
A
#
# COMPACT_ATOMS: atom_id res chain seq x y z
N MET A 1 -7.81 7.79 -6.81
CA MET A 1 -9.16 7.84 -7.45
C MET A 1 -9.14 8.13 -8.97
N THR A 2 -8.06 8.61 -9.55
CA THR A 2 -7.97 9.01 -10.97
C THR A 2 -7.91 7.89 -12.00
N ILE A 3 -7.26 6.75 -11.69
CA ILE A 3 -7.05 5.65 -12.66
C ILE A 3 -8.34 4.91 -13.00
N ALA A 4 -9.22 4.66 -12.03
CA ALA A 4 -10.49 3.98 -12.28
C ALA A 4 -11.46 4.86 -13.11
N GLY A 5 -11.43 6.17 -12.91
CA GLY A 5 -12.22 7.12 -13.69
C GLY A 5 -11.80 7.20 -15.17
N THR A 6 -10.50 7.19 -15.43
CA THR A 6 -9.98 7.21 -16.80
C THR A 6 -10.31 5.92 -17.56
N ALA A 7 -10.17 4.76 -16.93
CA ALA A 7 -10.49 3.48 -17.57
C ALA A 7 -11.98 3.32 -17.87
N ALA A 8 -12.86 3.82 -16.99
CA ALA A 8 -14.31 3.85 -17.25
C ALA A 8 -14.67 4.77 -18.44
N ALA A 9 -14.02 5.93 -18.54
CA ALA A 9 -14.19 6.84 -19.66
C ALA A 9 -13.75 6.22 -21.00
N PHE A 10 -12.63 5.51 -21.02
CA PHE A 10 -12.17 4.77 -22.20
C PHE A 10 -13.15 3.66 -22.60
N ALA A 11 -13.64 2.86 -21.65
CA ALA A 11 -14.61 1.80 -21.93
C ALA A 11 -15.89 2.38 -22.55
N PHE A 12 -16.37 3.50 -22.02
CA PHE A 12 -17.54 4.20 -22.56
C PHE A 12 -17.28 4.74 -23.98
N ALA A 13 -16.13 5.36 -24.20
CA ALA A 13 -15.76 5.87 -25.53
C ALA A 13 -15.69 4.74 -26.58
N PHE A 14 -15.06 3.61 -26.26
CA PHE A 14 -15.02 2.45 -27.13
C PHE A 14 -16.41 1.87 -27.42
N ALA A 15 -17.29 1.83 -26.44
CA ALA A 15 -18.66 1.35 -26.61
C ALA A 15 -19.46 2.24 -27.58
N VAL A 16 -19.35 3.57 -27.41
CA VAL A 16 -20.00 4.56 -28.30
C VAL A 16 -19.44 4.50 -29.72
N MET A 17 -18.12 4.46 -29.86
CA MET A 17 -17.48 4.33 -31.18
C MET A 17 -17.83 3.02 -31.85
N GLY A 18 -17.95 1.93 -31.14
CA GLY A 18 -18.39 0.65 -31.64
C GLY A 18 -19.83 0.70 -32.15
N TRP A 19 -20.72 1.42 -31.44
CA TRP A 19 -22.09 1.65 -31.87
C TRP A 19 -22.15 2.46 -33.18
N VAL A 20 -21.37 3.53 -33.29
CA VAL A 20 -21.29 4.33 -34.51
C VAL A 20 -20.73 3.51 -35.67
N ALA A 21 -19.67 2.72 -35.45
CA ALA A 21 -19.10 1.85 -36.47
C ALA A 21 -20.11 0.81 -36.99
N TRP A 22 -20.96 0.28 -36.11
CA TRP A 22 -22.02 -0.65 -36.49
C TRP A 22 -23.03 -0.07 -37.48
N GLN A 23 -23.28 1.26 -37.46
CA GLN A 23 -24.20 1.95 -38.34
C GLN A 23 -23.61 2.16 -39.76
N LEU A 24 -22.31 1.96 -39.93
CA LEU A 24 -21.63 2.14 -41.21
C LEU A 24 -21.65 0.88 -42.07
N PRO A 25 -21.86 0.97 -43.39
CA PRO A 25 -21.79 -0.19 -44.26
C PRO A 25 -20.37 -0.79 -44.22
N GLY A 26 -20.27 -2.09 -43.87
CA GLY A 26 -18.99 -2.78 -43.68
C GLY A 26 -18.31 -2.57 -42.33
N GLY A 27 -18.94 -1.83 -41.38
CA GLY A 27 -18.36 -1.50 -40.08
C GLY A 27 -18.41 -2.61 -39.02
N LEU A 28 -18.94 -3.79 -39.34
CA LEU A 28 -19.10 -4.92 -38.42
C LEU A 28 -17.78 -5.32 -37.71
N VAL A 29 -16.70 -5.44 -38.48
CA VAL A 29 -15.39 -5.85 -37.94
C VAL A 29 -14.85 -4.78 -36.98
N ALA A 30 -14.96 -3.52 -37.36
CA ALA A 30 -14.54 -2.40 -36.52
C ALA A 30 -15.38 -2.30 -35.23
N ALA A 31 -16.70 -2.48 -35.33
CA ALA A 31 -17.59 -2.50 -34.18
C ALA A 31 -17.25 -3.64 -33.19
N LEU A 32 -17.00 -4.84 -33.69
CA LEU A 32 -16.59 -5.99 -32.86
C LEU A 32 -15.25 -5.74 -32.17
N ALA A 33 -14.28 -5.17 -32.86
CA ALA A 33 -12.96 -4.84 -32.28
C ALA A 33 -13.11 -3.80 -31.16
N LEU A 34 -13.91 -2.75 -31.35
CA LEU A 34 -14.15 -1.71 -30.36
C LEU A 34 -14.91 -2.26 -29.14
N TRP A 35 -15.92 -3.08 -29.32
CA TRP A 35 -16.65 -3.71 -28.21
C TRP A 35 -15.78 -4.70 -27.44
N THR A 36 -14.91 -5.44 -28.13
CA THR A 36 -13.93 -6.31 -27.46
C THR A 36 -12.98 -5.47 -26.59
N GLY A 37 -12.49 -4.34 -27.11
CA GLY A 37 -11.67 -3.40 -26.34
C GLY A 37 -12.39 -2.83 -25.11
N ALA A 38 -13.68 -2.46 -25.26
CA ALA A 38 -14.50 -2.03 -24.14
C ALA A 38 -14.66 -3.11 -23.08
N ALA A 39 -14.93 -4.36 -23.47
CA ALA A 39 -15.08 -5.48 -22.55
C ALA A 39 -13.79 -5.79 -21.79
N VAL A 40 -12.63 -5.74 -22.47
CA VAL A 40 -11.31 -5.90 -21.82
C VAL A 40 -11.04 -4.78 -20.82
N ALA A 41 -11.35 -3.53 -21.16
CA ALA A 41 -11.19 -2.40 -20.25
C ALA A 41 -12.08 -2.55 -19.00
N VAL A 42 -13.34 -2.94 -19.15
CA VAL A 42 -14.25 -3.21 -18.01
C VAL A 42 -13.72 -4.37 -17.16
N ALA A 43 -13.27 -5.45 -17.77
CA ALA A 43 -12.71 -6.60 -17.04
C ALA A 43 -11.46 -6.20 -16.25
N ALA A 44 -10.57 -5.40 -16.83
CA ALA A 44 -9.38 -4.89 -16.14
C ALA A 44 -9.74 -3.97 -14.96
N CYS A 45 -10.76 -3.11 -15.11
CA CYS A 45 -11.27 -2.29 -14.03
C CYS A 45 -11.87 -3.14 -12.90
N ALA A 46 -12.68 -4.13 -13.23
CA ALA A 46 -13.30 -5.03 -12.26
C ALA A 46 -12.24 -5.84 -11.50
N TRP A 47 -11.22 -6.36 -12.22
CA TRP A 47 -10.09 -7.06 -11.63
C TRP A 47 -9.29 -6.17 -10.67
N SER A 48 -9.00 -4.94 -11.09
CA SER A 48 -8.30 -3.96 -10.26
C SER A 48 -9.10 -3.58 -9.02
N ALA A 49 -10.41 -3.37 -9.18
CA ALA A 49 -11.32 -3.06 -8.05
C ALA A 49 -11.44 -4.24 -7.08
N TRP A 50 -11.43 -5.47 -7.60
CA TRP A 50 -11.44 -6.67 -6.76
C TRP A 50 -10.13 -6.85 -6.00
N GLY A 51 -8.99 -6.63 -6.67
CA GLY A 51 -7.67 -6.63 -6.02
C GLY A 51 -7.57 -5.60 -4.89
N LEU A 52 -8.16 -4.41 -5.08
CA LEU A 52 -8.21 -3.36 -4.07
C LEU A 52 -9.14 -3.68 -2.88
N ARG A 53 -10.22 -4.45 -3.09
CA ARG A 53 -11.12 -4.89 -2.01
C ARG A 53 -10.47 -5.89 -1.04
N GLY A 54 -9.55 -6.71 -1.52
CA GLY A 54 -8.81 -7.68 -0.71
C GLY A 54 -7.51 -7.15 -0.12
N TRP A 55 -7.12 -5.91 -0.45
CA TRP A 55 -5.88 -5.33 0.05
C TRP A 55 -6.10 -4.78 1.46
N PRO A 56 -5.43 -5.34 2.48
CA PRO A 56 -5.47 -4.74 3.79
C PRO A 56 -4.93 -3.31 3.69
N PRO A 57 -5.62 -2.33 4.28
CA PRO A 57 -5.11 -0.96 4.28
C PRO A 57 -3.73 -0.94 4.94
N CYS A 58 -2.77 -0.26 4.30
CA CYS A 58 -1.50 0.02 4.94
C CYS A 58 -1.78 0.72 6.27
N LYS A 59 -1.25 0.18 7.37
CA LYS A 59 -1.42 0.74 8.71
C LYS A 59 -0.07 0.85 9.37
N LEU A 60 0.17 1.98 10.01
CA LEU A 60 1.28 2.19 10.91
C LEU A 60 0.68 2.41 12.30
N ALA A 61 1.00 1.54 13.23
CA ALA A 61 0.50 1.61 14.60
C ALA A 61 1.66 1.64 15.59
N PHE A 62 1.54 2.51 16.58
CA PHE A 62 2.51 2.66 17.66
C PHE A 62 1.88 2.18 18.95
N PHE A 63 2.55 1.27 19.63
CA PHE A 63 2.16 0.72 20.91
C PHE A 63 3.24 1.02 21.95
N ARG A 64 2.92 0.78 23.23
CA ARG A 64 3.82 1.06 24.34
C ARG A 64 5.17 0.33 24.22
N ASP A 65 5.15 -0.92 23.78
CA ASP A 65 6.32 -1.80 23.69
C ASP A 65 6.87 -1.94 22.26
N ARG A 66 6.06 -1.66 21.23
CA ARG A 66 6.42 -1.93 19.84
C ARG A 66 5.78 -0.99 18.83
N MET A 67 6.34 -1.00 17.63
CA MET A 67 5.75 -0.43 16.44
C MET A 67 5.33 -1.58 15.51
N VAL A 68 4.17 -1.44 14.87
CA VAL A 68 3.65 -2.40 13.88
C VAL A 68 3.41 -1.67 12.56
N VAL A 69 4.01 -2.19 11.50
CA VAL A 69 3.83 -1.71 10.13
C VAL A 69 3.13 -2.79 9.33
N LEU A 70 1.94 -2.49 8.85
CA LEU A 70 1.19 -3.34 7.94
C LEU A 70 1.30 -2.73 6.55
N SER A 71 2.03 -3.38 5.65
CA SER A 71 2.12 -2.97 4.24
C SER A 71 1.68 -4.14 3.36
N GLY A 72 0.49 -4.01 2.78
CA GLY A 72 -0.10 -5.09 2.01
C GLY A 72 -0.35 -6.35 2.86
N ARG A 73 0.30 -7.46 2.49
CA ARG A 73 0.22 -8.74 3.22
C ARG A 73 1.35 -8.93 4.23
N HIS A 74 2.29 -8.00 4.26
CA HIS A 74 3.45 -8.10 5.15
C HIS A 74 3.18 -7.31 6.44
N GLU A 75 3.31 -8.00 7.55
CA GLU A 75 3.32 -7.42 8.87
C GLU A 75 4.75 -7.41 9.39
N MET A 76 5.21 -6.23 9.76
CA MET A 76 6.53 -6.01 10.36
C MET A 76 6.31 -5.46 11.77
N ARG A 77 6.95 -6.08 12.76
CA ARG A 77 6.91 -5.66 14.16
C ARG A 77 8.30 -5.26 14.60
N ALA A 78 8.40 -4.17 15.32
CA ALA A 78 9.64 -3.65 15.87
C ALA A 78 9.46 -3.33 17.34
N LEU A 79 10.18 -4.01 18.21
CA LEU A 79 10.27 -3.66 19.62
C LEU A 79 11.15 -2.44 19.79
N TRP A 80 10.73 -1.45 20.59
CA TRP A 80 11.48 -0.20 20.77
C TRP A 80 12.92 -0.44 21.26
N GLU A 81 13.13 -1.44 22.10
CA GLU A 81 14.43 -1.79 22.66
C GLU A 81 15.42 -2.36 21.63
N GLN A 82 14.91 -2.90 20.53
CA GLN A 82 15.70 -3.49 19.46
C GLN A 82 16.13 -2.45 18.42
N ILE A 83 15.50 -1.27 18.41
CA ILE A 83 15.78 -0.23 17.42
C ILE A 83 17.10 0.46 17.77
N GLU A 84 18.07 0.35 16.88
CA GLU A 84 19.38 1.01 17.00
C GLU A 84 19.36 2.41 16.38
N ALA A 85 18.84 2.54 15.16
CA ALA A 85 18.81 3.79 14.43
C ALA A 85 17.57 3.92 13.57
N VAL A 86 17.14 5.18 13.35
CA VAL A 86 16.06 5.54 12.45
C VAL A 86 16.57 6.58 11.47
N THR A 87 16.63 6.24 10.19
CA THR A 87 17.17 7.11 9.16
C THR A 87 16.21 7.31 8.01
N LEU A 88 16.31 8.44 7.32
CA LEU A 88 15.70 8.64 6.02
C LEU A 88 16.66 8.11 4.96
N ALA A 89 16.21 7.12 4.19
CA ALA A 89 16.99 6.63 3.07
C ALA A 89 16.67 7.47 1.82
N ASP A 90 17.69 8.12 1.30
CA ASP A 90 17.64 8.79 0.01
C ASP A 90 17.86 7.71 -1.08
N MET A 91 16.78 7.20 -1.66
CA MET A 91 16.90 6.29 -2.81
C MET A 91 16.92 7.10 -4.10
N THR A 92 17.98 7.89 -4.30
CA THR A 92 18.23 8.57 -5.55
C THR A 92 18.85 7.62 -6.57
N THR A 93 18.01 6.97 -7.36
CA THR A 93 18.44 6.33 -8.61
C THR A 93 18.51 7.36 -9.77
N TRP A 94 17.85 8.52 -9.59
CA TRP A 94 17.80 9.60 -10.59
C TRP A 94 17.99 10.93 -9.88
N PRO A 95 19.04 11.73 -10.19
CA PRO A 95 19.34 12.99 -9.50
C PRO A 95 18.25 14.06 -9.61
N GLU A 96 17.30 13.91 -10.54
CA GLU A 96 16.22 14.85 -10.79
C GLU A 96 14.91 14.52 -10.02
N LEU A 97 14.76 13.29 -9.54
CA LEU A 97 13.63 12.85 -8.74
C LEU A 97 14.12 12.44 -7.34
N ARG A 98 14.23 13.41 -6.45
CA ARG A 98 14.50 13.15 -5.03
C ARG A 98 13.28 12.47 -4.40
N MET A 99 13.26 11.15 -4.42
CA MET A 99 12.29 10.35 -3.67
C MET A 99 12.88 9.98 -2.30
N THR A 100 13.03 10.95 -1.42
CA THR A 100 13.44 10.79 -0.02
C THR A 100 12.27 10.31 0.84
N ASP A 101 11.63 9.22 0.47
CA ASP A 101 10.36 8.87 1.07
C ASP A 101 10.43 7.62 1.96
N TRP A 102 11.61 7.00 2.11
CA TRP A 102 11.74 5.76 2.88
C TRP A 102 12.32 6.01 4.26
N VAL A 103 11.59 5.59 5.29
CA VAL A 103 12.12 5.47 6.64
C VAL A 103 12.74 4.09 6.80
N THR A 104 14.01 4.06 7.19
CA THR A 104 14.74 2.83 7.49
C THR A 104 14.96 2.76 9.00
N VAL A 105 14.48 1.69 9.59
CA VAL A 105 14.68 1.34 11.00
C VAL A 105 15.71 0.23 11.05
N THR A 106 16.84 0.49 11.68
CA THR A 106 17.93 -0.48 11.85
C THR A 106 17.82 -1.13 13.22
N PHE A 107 17.97 -2.45 13.28
CA PHE A 107 17.92 -3.25 14.49
C PHE A 107 19.31 -3.75 14.87
N ARG A 108 19.52 -4.07 16.15
CA ARG A 108 20.79 -4.60 16.65
C ARG A 108 21.13 -6.00 16.14
N SER A 109 20.11 -6.83 15.89
CA SER A 109 20.29 -8.26 15.57
C SER A 109 19.59 -8.72 14.30
N GLU A 110 18.79 -7.86 13.68
CA GLU A 110 17.98 -8.20 12.51
C GLU A 110 18.30 -7.28 11.33
N GLY A 111 17.85 -7.67 10.15
CA GLY A 111 17.97 -6.83 8.97
C GLY A 111 17.14 -5.53 9.08
N PRO A 112 17.49 -4.47 8.36
CA PRO A 112 16.78 -3.20 8.44
C PRO A 112 15.35 -3.31 7.91
N MET A 113 14.40 -2.78 8.65
CA MET A 113 13.03 -2.59 8.21
C MET A 113 12.91 -1.29 7.44
N ARG A 114 12.25 -1.34 6.28
CA ARG A 114 12.01 -0.16 5.44
C ARG A 114 10.52 -0.01 5.15
N PHE A 115 10.01 1.18 5.30
CA PHE A 115 8.63 1.49 4.94
C PHE A 115 8.50 2.93 4.41
N LYS A 116 7.42 3.18 3.69
CA LYS A 116 7.15 4.44 3.03
C LYS A 116 6.04 5.21 3.78
N PRO A 117 6.38 6.25 4.56
CA PRO A 117 5.39 6.99 5.37
C PRO A 117 4.27 7.61 4.55
N THR A 118 4.54 8.00 3.31
CA THR A 118 3.53 8.58 2.40
C THR A 118 2.39 7.61 2.06
N GLU A 119 2.61 6.28 2.16
CA GLU A 119 1.55 5.28 2.01
C GLU A 119 0.52 5.33 3.16
N PHE A 120 0.92 5.88 4.30
CA PHE A 120 0.08 6.11 5.48
C PHE A 120 -0.44 7.56 5.58
N GLY A 121 -0.15 8.40 4.58
CA GLY A 121 -0.49 9.82 4.58
C GLY A 121 0.36 10.67 5.53
N LEU A 122 1.55 10.18 5.92
CA LEU A 122 2.46 10.85 6.83
C LEU A 122 3.61 11.51 6.07
N ASP A 123 4.08 12.64 6.61
CA ASP A 123 5.32 13.27 6.17
C ASP A 123 6.54 12.41 6.57
N PRO A 124 7.46 12.09 5.66
CA PRO A 124 8.59 11.22 5.95
C PRO A 124 9.52 11.75 7.05
N ALA A 125 9.80 13.06 7.05
CA ALA A 125 10.65 13.67 8.06
C ALA A 125 9.98 13.65 9.44
N GLY A 126 8.71 14.05 9.50
CA GLY A 126 7.92 14.02 10.73
C GLY A 126 7.74 12.60 11.27
N CYS A 127 7.54 11.61 10.39
CA CYS A 127 7.44 10.21 10.78
C CYS A 127 8.78 9.69 11.37
N ARG A 128 9.92 9.98 10.72
CA ARG A 128 11.24 9.64 11.25
C ARG A 128 11.45 10.23 12.64
N ASP A 129 11.16 11.53 12.80
CA ASP A 129 11.38 12.24 14.06
C ASP A 129 10.47 11.69 15.17
N LEU A 130 9.22 11.36 14.84
CA LEU A 130 8.29 10.72 15.77
C LEU A 130 8.81 9.34 16.23
N VAL A 131 9.25 8.50 15.29
CA VAL A 131 9.78 7.16 15.61
C VAL A 131 11.06 7.28 16.44
N ALA A 132 11.96 8.22 16.11
CA ALA A 132 13.16 8.47 16.89
C ALA A 132 12.84 8.93 18.32
N ARG A 133 11.91 9.86 18.47
CA ARG A 133 11.46 10.32 19.81
C ARG A 133 10.81 9.20 20.62
N LEU A 134 9.95 8.39 20.02
CA LEU A 134 9.34 7.25 20.72
C LEU A 134 10.36 6.19 21.12
N ARG A 135 11.47 6.04 20.38
CA ARG A 135 12.59 5.20 20.78
C ARG A 135 13.31 5.75 22.01
N ASP A 136 13.60 7.05 21.99
CA ASP A 136 14.47 7.71 22.99
C ASP A 136 13.74 8.12 24.27
N GLU A 137 12.43 8.37 24.20
CA GLU A 137 11.61 8.87 25.29
C GLU A 137 10.60 7.82 25.78
N PRO A 138 10.95 6.97 26.80
CA PRO A 138 10.05 5.94 27.31
C PRO A 138 8.74 6.53 27.89
N GLU A 139 8.81 7.72 28.48
CA GLU A 139 7.64 8.41 29.06
C GLU A 139 6.57 8.75 28.02
N LEU A 140 6.99 9.03 26.78
CA LEU A 140 6.07 9.24 25.66
C LEU A 140 5.34 7.94 25.29
N ARG A 141 6.03 6.79 25.40
CA ARG A 141 5.47 5.47 25.11
C ARG A 141 4.41 5.05 26.12
N GLU A 142 4.53 5.46 27.39
CA GLU A 142 3.53 5.14 28.40
C GLU A 142 2.14 5.71 28.10
N ARG A 143 2.07 6.75 27.28
CA ARG A 143 0.82 7.35 26.81
C ARG A 143 0.19 6.61 25.62
N LEU A 144 0.92 5.67 25.01
CA LEU A 144 0.44 4.87 23.90
C LEU A 144 -0.38 3.67 24.41
N PRO A 145 -1.30 3.15 23.60
CA PRO A 145 -2.04 1.95 23.95
C PRO A 145 -1.11 0.73 24.11
N GLU A 146 -1.52 -0.21 24.94
CA GLU A 146 -0.89 -1.51 24.99
C GLU A 146 -1.27 -2.33 23.75
N PHE A 147 -0.31 -3.10 23.24
CA PHE A 147 -0.55 -4.00 22.13
C PHE A 147 -1.36 -5.20 22.61
N ASP A 148 -2.54 -5.35 22.05
CA ASP A 148 -3.41 -6.50 22.25
C ASP A 148 -3.43 -7.33 20.96
N SER A 149 -2.78 -8.51 21.01
CA SER A 149 -2.64 -9.35 19.82
C SER A 149 -3.97 -9.86 19.28
N GLU A 150 -4.96 -10.08 20.12
CA GLU A 150 -6.28 -10.56 19.71
C GLU A 150 -7.07 -9.43 19.04
N ARG A 151 -7.19 -8.29 19.72
CA ARG A 151 -7.97 -7.15 19.21
C ARG A 151 -7.32 -6.46 18.01
N ASP A 152 -6.00 -6.27 18.05
CA ASP A 152 -5.30 -5.47 17.04
C ASP A 152 -4.97 -6.30 15.78
N LEU A 153 -4.96 -7.65 15.89
CA LEU A 153 -4.83 -8.57 14.77
C LEU A 153 -6.20 -9.01 14.19
N GLU A 154 -7.26 -9.06 15.00
CA GLU A 154 -8.60 -9.40 14.52
C GLU A 154 -9.20 -8.41 13.51
N ALA A 155 -8.68 -7.20 13.45
CA ALA A 155 -9.02 -6.26 12.37
C ALA A 155 -8.56 -6.73 10.98
N ARG A 156 -7.85 -7.85 10.89
CA ARG A 156 -7.48 -8.54 9.65
C ARG A 156 -8.48 -9.65 9.42
N PRO A 157 -9.29 -9.63 8.33
CA PRO A 157 -10.05 -10.81 7.97
C PRO A 157 -9.03 -11.95 7.77
N LEU A 158 -9.08 -12.93 8.66
CA LEU A 158 -8.32 -14.15 8.54
C LEU A 158 -8.71 -14.78 7.20
N VAL A 159 -7.89 -14.62 6.17
CA VAL A 159 -7.90 -15.53 5.04
C VAL A 159 -7.45 -16.86 5.63
N ALA A 160 -8.42 -17.72 5.89
CA ALA A 160 -8.17 -19.09 6.35
C ALA A 160 -7.26 -19.77 5.32
N GLY A 161 -6.04 -20.05 5.69
CA GLY A 161 -5.08 -20.77 4.87
C GLY A 161 -3.77 -19.97 4.69
N GLU A 162 -2.83 -20.31 5.51
CA GLU A 162 -1.38 -20.11 5.52
C GLU A 162 -0.88 -19.31 6.72
N ALA A 163 -0.83 -20.04 7.84
CA ALA A 163 0.15 -19.74 8.88
C ALA A 163 1.54 -20.11 8.32
N THR A 164 2.11 -19.23 7.50
CA THR A 164 3.53 -19.30 7.21
C THR A 164 4.21 -18.42 8.25
N GLU A 165 4.72 -19.06 9.31
CA GLU A 165 5.69 -18.41 10.18
C GLU A 165 6.80 -17.82 9.32
N PRO A 166 7.12 -16.53 9.45
CA PRO A 166 8.30 -15.97 8.83
C PRO A 166 9.51 -16.64 9.51
N ARG A 167 10.17 -17.53 8.81
CA ARG A 167 11.54 -17.93 9.17
C ARG A 167 12.42 -16.73 8.85
N PHE A 168 12.88 -16.09 9.90
CA PHE A 168 13.97 -15.12 9.86
C PHE A 168 15.30 -15.84 9.74
#